data_fb7c049cb01f335b875d58b842be36f2
#
_entry.id   fb7c049cb01f335b875d58b842be36f2
#
_cell.length_a   1.000
_cell.length_b   1.000
_cell.length_c   1.000
_cell.angle_alpha   90.00
_cell.angle_beta   90.00
_cell.angle_gamma   90.00
#
_symmetry.space_group_name_H-M   'P 1'
#
loop_
_entity.id
_entity.type
_entity.pdbx_description
1 polymer ?
#
loop_
_entity_poly.entity_id
_entity_poly.type
_entity_poly.pdbx_seq_one_letter_code
_entity_poly.pdbx_strand_id
1 'polypeptide(L)'
;MKDKCPGLSKTVGEELLTPTRIYVKDVLDILSKFEVHGLVDITGGGLRNILRMREGLQYVIDNPIKPDPVFTKIQELGGISDTEIYQTLNMSMGFDIIAPADAAEEIAKSYDGAAIVGRVQKGNGVLLEKGNILYDKY
;
A
#
# COMPACT_ATOMS: atom_id res chain seq x y z
N MET A 1 19.61 1.82 19.05
CA MET A 1 18.23 2.29 18.91
C MET A 1 18.02 3.76 19.31
N LYS A 2 18.95 4.39 20.03
CA LYS A 2 18.90 5.84 20.33
C LYS A 2 19.55 6.69 19.23
N ASP A 3 20.05 6.05 18.19
CA ASP A 3 20.76 6.72 17.11
C ASP A 3 19.78 7.43 16.19
N LYS A 4 20.10 8.65 15.79
CA LYS A 4 19.39 9.37 14.74
C LYS A 4 19.83 8.83 13.39
N CYS A 5 18.90 8.43 12.56
CA CYS A 5 19.16 8.09 11.18
C CYS A 5 18.96 9.32 10.30
N PRO A 6 19.92 9.70 9.44
CA PRO A 6 19.72 10.80 8.50
C PRO A 6 18.45 10.58 7.67
N GLY A 7 17.60 11.62 7.62
CA GLY A 7 16.33 11.57 6.91
C GLY A 7 15.13 11.15 7.76
N LEU A 8 15.32 10.71 9.02
CA LEU A 8 14.24 10.49 9.97
C LEU A 8 14.12 11.68 10.94
N SER A 9 12.89 12.07 11.27
CA SER A 9 12.61 13.12 12.27
C SER A 9 12.80 12.63 13.72
N LYS A 10 12.66 11.31 13.92
CA LYS A 10 12.77 10.59 15.20
C LYS A 10 14.02 9.72 15.22
N THR A 11 14.35 9.17 16.38
CA THR A 11 15.33 8.09 16.46
C THR A 11 14.79 6.83 15.78
N VAL A 12 15.68 5.93 15.34
CA VAL A 12 15.27 4.65 14.74
C VAL A 12 14.32 3.87 15.65
N GLY A 13 14.60 3.86 16.97
CA GLY A 13 13.75 3.16 17.93
C GLY A 13 12.34 3.75 18.03
N GLU A 14 12.23 5.09 18.07
CA GLU A 14 10.94 5.77 18.11
C GLU A 14 10.15 5.58 16.81
N GLU A 15 10.82 5.57 15.66
CA GLU A 15 10.20 5.33 14.36
C GLU A 15 9.63 3.92 14.27
N LEU A 16 10.41 2.91 14.65
CA LEU A 16 9.99 1.50 14.63
C LEU A 16 8.87 1.19 15.66
N LEU A 17 8.72 2.02 16.69
CA LEU A 17 7.64 1.91 17.68
C LEU A 17 6.40 2.72 17.30
N THR A 18 6.41 3.43 16.17
CA THR A 18 5.22 4.15 15.68
C THR A 18 4.12 3.13 15.38
N PRO A 19 2.93 3.25 16.02
CA PRO A 19 1.84 2.30 15.81
C PRO A 19 1.34 2.32 14.37
N THR A 20 0.97 1.17 13.86
CA THR A 20 0.23 1.07 12.58
C THR A 20 -1.11 1.80 12.70
N ARG A 21 -1.52 2.51 11.64
CA ARG A 21 -2.83 3.16 11.55
C ARG A 21 -3.95 2.11 11.71
N ILE A 22 -4.96 2.46 12.49
CA ILE A 22 -6.17 1.65 12.64
C ILE A 22 -7.20 2.14 11.62
N TYR A 23 -7.49 1.32 10.61
CA TYR A 23 -8.39 1.68 9.49
C TYR A 23 -9.87 1.41 9.76
N VAL A 24 -10.21 0.67 10.82
CA VAL A 24 -11.57 0.14 11.06
C VAL A 24 -12.65 1.20 10.97
N LYS A 25 -12.46 2.36 11.62
CA LYS A 25 -13.48 3.43 11.65
C LYS A 25 -13.71 4.01 10.25
N ASP A 26 -12.63 4.32 9.53
CA ASP A 26 -12.71 4.90 8.19
C ASP A 26 -13.33 3.90 7.21
N VAL A 27 -12.92 2.63 7.26
CA VAL A 27 -13.44 1.57 6.39
C VAL A 27 -14.92 1.31 6.64
N LEU A 28 -15.37 1.25 7.89
CA LEU A 28 -16.80 1.09 8.20
C LEU A 28 -17.64 2.27 7.71
N ASP A 29 -17.12 3.48 7.83
CA ASP A 29 -17.78 4.67 7.32
C ASP A 29 -17.87 4.65 5.79
N ILE A 30 -16.79 4.27 5.10
CA ILE A 30 -16.77 4.08 3.64
C ILE A 30 -17.81 3.03 3.20
N LEU A 31 -17.81 1.87 3.84
CA LEU A 31 -18.76 0.80 3.53
C LEU A 31 -20.22 1.21 3.72
N SER A 32 -20.50 2.16 4.59
CA SER A 32 -21.85 2.68 4.81
C SER A 32 -22.34 3.66 3.74
N LYS A 33 -21.42 4.23 2.95
CA LYS A 33 -21.68 5.33 2.02
C LYS A 33 -21.44 4.99 0.55
N PHE A 34 -20.55 4.05 0.29
CA PHE A 34 -20.03 3.76 -1.04
C PHE A 34 -20.15 2.29 -1.39
N GLU A 35 -20.30 2.01 -2.68
CA GLU A 35 -20.12 0.67 -3.22
C GLU A 35 -18.64 0.29 -3.15
N VAL A 36 -18.32 -0.85 -2.54
CA VAL A 36 -16.97 -1.37 -2.39
C VAL A 36 -16.91 -2.80 -2.91
N HIS A 37 -15.96 -3.08 -3.80
CA HIS A 37 -15.79 -4.39 -4.42
C HIS A 37 -14.75 -5.25 -3.71
N GLY A 38 -13.86 -4.64 -2.93
CA GLY A 38 -12.84 -5.38 -2.20
C GLY A 38 -12.09 -4.53 -1.18
N LEU A 39 -11.57 -5.22 -0.17
CA LEU A 39 -10.79 -4.66 0.93
C LEU A 39 -9.55 -5.52 1.12
N VAL A 40 -8.38 -4.90 1.17
CA VAL A 40 -7.10 -5.60 1.36
C VAL A 40 -6.29 -4.91 2.43
N ASP A 41 -6.01 -5.62 3.51
CA ASP A 41 -5.03 -5.20 4.51
C ASP A 41 -3.62 -5.54 4.03
N ILE A 42 -2.80 -4.53 3.76
CA ILE A 42 -1.44 -4.69 3.25
C ILE A 42 -0.48 -4.79 4.45
N THR A 43 -0.17 -6.01 4.83
CA THR A 43 0.71 -6.35 5.94
C THR A 43 1.99 -7.04 5.46
N GLY A 44 2.53 -7.99 6.23
CA GLY A 44 3.64 -8.84 5.78
C GLY A 44 3.28 -9.61 4.51
N GLY A 45 4.02 -9.37 3.45
CA GLY A 45 3.70 -9.84 2.10
C GLY A 45 3.48 -8.69 1.11
N GLY A 46 3.44 -7.45 1.59
CA GLY A 46 3.39 -6.25 0.76
C GLY A 46 2.27 -6.31 -0.28
N LEU A 47 2.54 -5.85 -1.49
CA LEU A 47 1.57 -5.84 -2.59
C LEU A 47 1.03 -7.24 -2.97
N ARG A 48 1.73 -8.32 -2.63
CA ARG A 48 1.22 -9.67 -2.88
C ARG A 48 -0.05 -10.00 -2.10
N ASN A 49 -0.36 -9.26 -1.01
CA ASN A 49 -1.62 -9.44 -0.31
C ASN A 49 -2.84 -9.22 -1.24
N ILE A 50 -2.70 -8.39 -2.27
CA ILE A 50 -3.74 -8.12 -3.26
C ILE A 50 -4.05 -9.38 -4.11
N LEU A 51 -3.10 -10.30 -4.28
CA LEU A 51 -3.30 -11.56 -5.01
C LEU A 51 -4.35 -12.48 -4.37
N ARG A 52 -4.70 -12.25 -3.11
CA ARG A 52 -5.76 -12.99 -2.41
C ARG A 52 -7.17 -12.59 -2.86
N MET A 53 -7.27 -11.53 -3.64
CA MET A 53 -8.51 -11.06 -4.22
C MET A 53 -8.97 -12.01 -5.37
N ARG A 54 -9.68 -11.48 -6.32
CA ARG A 54 -10.29 -12.26 -7.39
C ARG A 54 -9.28 -12.62 -8.48
N GLU A 55 -9.26 -13.88 -8.89
CA GLU A 55 -8.55 -14.36 -10.09
C GLU A 55 -9.15 -13.77 -11.40
N GLY A 56 -8.34 -13.72 -12.44
CA GLY A 56 -8.74 -13.18 -13.75
C GLY A 56 -8.73 -11.65 -13.81
N LEU A 57 -8.24 -11.00 -12.74
CA LEU A 57 -8.03 -9.56 -12.67
C LEU A 57 -6.56 -9.25 -12.49
N GLN A 58 -6.13 -8.14 -13.08
CA GLN A 58 -4.83 -7.53 -12.84
C GLN A 58 -5.03 -6.22 -12.07
N TYR A 59 -4.32 -6.10 -10.97
CA TYR A 59 -4.30 -4.91 -10.12
C TYR A 59 -3.06 -4.09 -10.48
N VAL A 60 -3.25 -2.96 -11.13
CA VAL A 60 -2.17 -2.11 -11.62
C VAL A 60 -1.96 -0.97 -10.66
N ILE A 61 -0.79 -0.91 -10.04
CA ILE A 61 -0.35 0.19 -9.19
C ILE A 61 0.52 1.12 -10.03
N ASP A 62 -0.07 2.20 -10.53
CA ASP A 62 0.58 3.18 -11.41
C ASP A 62 0.94 4.48 -10.68
N ASN A 63 0.30 4.73 -9.54
CA ASN A 63 0.53 5.92 -8.71
C ASN A 63 0.67 5.55 -7.23
N PRO A 64 1.68 4.75 -6.83
CA PRO A 64 1.86 4.33 -5.44
C PRO A 64 2.04 5.54 -4.53
N ILE A 65 1.52 5.45 -3.29
CA ILE A 65 1.79 6.44 -2.25
C ILE A 65 3.31 6.53 -2.06
N LYS A 66 3.81 7.76 -1.87
CA LYS A 66 5.23 7.97 -1.57
C LYS A 66 5.58 7.29 -0.25
N PRO A 67 6.52 6.35 -0.24
CA PRO A 67 6.91 5.66 0.98
C PRO A 67 7.46 6.62 2.05
N ASP A 68 7.11 6.35 3.30
CA ASP A 68 7.70 7.05 4.43
C ASP A 68 9.22 6.86 4.48
N PRO A 69 9.96 7.83 5.00
CA PRO A 69 11.43 7.81 5.02
C PRO A 69 12.03 6.54 5.64
N VAL A 70 11.34 5.90 6.58
CA VAL A 70 11.79 4.65 7.20
C VAL A 70 11.92 3.52 6.19
N PHE A 71 10.97 3.36 5.28
CA PHE A 71 11.02 2.33 4.24
C PHE A 71 12.18 2.55 3.28
N THR A 72 12.37 3.79 2.83
CA THR A 72 13.49 4.16 1.98
C THR A 72 14.85 3.87 2.67
N LYS A 73 14.94 4.15 3.97
CA LYS A 73 16.17 3.86 4.73
C LYS A 73 16.41 2.37 4.90
N ILE A 74 15.38 1.58 5.15
CA ILE A 74 15.52 0.11 5.22
C ILE A 74 16.01 -0.42 3.86
N GLN A 75 15.44 0.07 2.76
CA GLN A 75 15.84 -0.32 1.42
C GLN A 75 17.30 0.02 1.12
N GLU A 76 17.70 1.27 1.36
CA GLU A 76 19.07 1.76 1.13
C GLU A 76 20.10 0.97 1.96
N LEU A 77 19.88 0.83 3.26
CA LEU A 77 20.82 0.18 4.17
C LEU A 77 20.90 -1.34 3.95
N GLY A 78 19.79 -1.95 3.54
CA GLY A 78 19.72 -3.38 3.25
C GLY A 78 20.17 -3.75 1.82
N GLY A 79 20.33 -2.77 0.93
CA GLY A 79 20.58 -3.04 -0.49
C GLY A 79 19.45 -3.81 -1.15
N ILE A 80 18.19 -3.58 -0.68
CA ILE A 80 17.03 -4.36 -1.07
C ILE A 80 16.48 -3.84 -2.41
N SER A 81 16.18 -4.74 -3.33
CA SER A 81 15.58 -4.36 -4.62
C SER A 81 14.14 -3.86 -4.47
N ASP A 82 13.66 -3.08 -5.45
CA ASP A 82 12.25 -2.65 -5.47
C ASP A 82 11.30 -3.86 -5.50
N THR A 83 11.63 -4.91 -6.24
CA THR A 83 10.84 -6.13 -6.28
C THR A 83 10.69 -6.76 -4.89
N GLU A 84 11.76 -6.85 -4.13
CA GLU A 84 11.75 -7.49 -2.83
C GLU A 84 11.08 -6.63 -1.76
N ILE A 85 11.33 -5.31 -1.76
CA ILE A 85 10.78 -4.46 -0.71
C ILE A 85 9.26 -4.31 -0.83
N TYR A 86 8.71 -4.13 -2.04
CA TYR A 86 7.27 -4.03 -2.28
C TYR A 86 6.52 -5.36 -2.12
N GLN A 87 7.19 -6.50 -2.20
CA GLN A 87 6.59 -7.79 -1.87
C GLN A 87 6.65 -8.13 -0.37
N THR A 88 7.40 -7.36 0.42
CA THR A 88 7.63 -7.66 1.84
C THR A 88 7.01 -6.62 2.75
N LEU A 89 7.11 -5.34 2.41
CA LEU A 89 6.60 -4.21 3.19
C LEU A 89 5.46 -3.51 2.45
N ASN A 90 4.58 -2.86 3.20
CA ASN A 90 3.44 -2.14 2.63
C ASN A 90 3.80 -0.81 1.96
N MET A 91 5.00 -0.32 2.14
CA MET A 91 5.52 0.92 1.54
C MET A 91 4.57 2.12 1.69
N SER A 92 3.96 2.29 2.86
CA SER A 92 2.93 3.28 3.23
C SER A 92 1.54 3.05 2.63
N MET A 93 1.32 2.02 1.84
CA MET A 93 0.00 1.59 1.37
C MET A 93 -0.52 0.50 2.33
N GLY A 94 -1.03 0.92 3.49
CA GLY A 94 -1.38 -0.03 4.55
C GLY A 94 -2.73 -0.70 4.35
N PHE A 95 -3.64 -0.11 3.56
CA PHE A 95 -4.97 -0.66 3.31
C PHE A 95 -5.50 -0.22 1.95
N ASP A 96 -5.84 -1.17 1.09
CA ASP A 96 -6.38 -0.90 -0.23
C ASP A 96 -7.89 -1.15 -0.30
N ILE A 97 -8.59 -0.25 -0.97
CA ILE A 97 -10.03 -0.33 -1.24
C ILE A 97 -10.24 -0.38 -2.75
N ILE A 98 -10.98 -1.36 -3.20
CA ILE A 98 -11.37 -1.51 -4.60
C ILE A 98 -12.83 -1.07 -4.73
N ALA A 99 -13.07 -0.05 -5.52
CA ALA A 99 -14.38 0.57 -5.70
C ALA A 99 -14.58 1.04 -7.16
N PRO A 100 -15.82 1.36 -7.58
CA PRO A 100 -16.06 2.08 -8.82
C PRO A 100 -15.28 3.40 -8.88
N ALA A 101 -14.93 3.86 -10.08
CA ALA A 101 -14.02 5.00 -10.25
C ALA A 101 -14.54 6.29 -9.60
N ASP A 102 -15.83 6.58 -9.73
CA ASP A 102 -16.50 7.74 -9.12
C ASP A 102 -16.47 7.67 -7.59
N ALA A 103 -16.78 6.49 -7.01
CA ALA A 103 -16.67 6.25 -5.57
C ALA A 103 -15.22 6.39 -5.09
N ALA A 104 -14.26 5.84 -5.83
CA ALA A 104 -12.83 5.95 -5.49
C ALA A 104 -12.34 7.41 -5.45
N GLU A 105 -12.77 8.24 -6.41
CA GLU A 105 -12.45 9.67 -6.41
C GLU A 105 -13.02 10.41 -5.18
N GLU A 106 -14.26 10.09 -4.80
CA GLU A 106 -14.89 10.72 -3.64
C GLU A 106 -14.25 10.24 -2.32
N ILE A 107 -13.94 8.96 -2.19
CA ILE A 107 -13.21 8.39 -1.06
C ILE A 107 -11.84 9.07 -0.93
N ALA A 108 -11.08 9.19 -2.02
CA ALA A 108 -9.75 9.81 -2.01
C ALA A 108 -9.79 11.29 -1.57
N LYS A 109 -10.88 12.01 -1.85
CA LYS A 109 -11.07 13.42 -1.42
C LYS A 109 -11.54 13.56 0.03
N SER A 110 -12.25 12.55 0.57
CA SER A 110 -12.97 12.65 1.83
C SER A 110 -12.22 12.09 3.03
N TYR A 111 -11.21 11.23 2.82
CA TYR A 111 -10.49 10.54 3.90
C TYR A 111 -9.01 10.91 3.90
N ASP A 112 -8.52 11.30 5.07
CA ASP A 112 -7.12 11.73 5.24
C ASP A 112 -6.13 10.61 4.88
N GLY A 113 -5.14 10.97 4.05
CA GLY A 113 -4.13 10.03 3.55
C GLY A 113 -4.63 9.03 2.51
N ALA A 114 -5.90 9.11 2.07
CA ALA A 114 -6.39 8.32 0.96
C ALA A 114 -5.95 8.91 -0.38
N ALA A 115 -5.62 8.03 -1.32
CA ALA A 115 -5.23 8.42 -2.69
C ALA A 115 -5.62 7.31 -3.68
N ILE A 116 -5.84 7.68 -4.93
CA ILE A 116 -5.96 6.70 -6.01
C ILE A 116 -4.55 6.23 -6.35
N VAL A 117 -4.28 4.95 -6.08
CA VAL A 117 -2.96 4.34 -6.28
C VAL A 117 -2.87 3.51 -7.56
N GLY A 118 -4.02 3.24 -8.20
CA GLY A 118 -4.04 2.43 -9.39
C GLY A 118 -5.43 2.06 -9.88
N ARG A 119 -5.50 1.03 -10.70
CA ARG A 119 -6.72 0.56 -11.35
C ARG A 119 -6.76 -0.97 -11.43
N VAL A 120 -7.96 -1.49 -11.64
CA VAL A 120 -8.20 -2.92 -11.88
C VAL A 120 -8.59 -3.11 -13.34
N GLN A 121 -8.03 -4.12 -13.98
CA GLN A 121 -8.31 -4.49 -15.37
C GLN A 121 -8.35 -6.01 -15.56
N LYS A 122 -8.76 -6.49 -16.75
CA LYS A 122 -8.66 -7.91 -17.08
C LYS A 122 -7.20 -8.34 -17.15
N GLY A 123 -6.86 -9.48 -16.58
CA GLY A 123 -5.49 -9.99 -16.53
C GLY A 123 -5.25 -10.82 -15.30
N ASN A 124 -4.00 -10.97 -14.91
CA ASN A 124 -3.62 -11.70 -13.71
C ASN A 124 -2.49 -10.97 -12.96
N GLY A 125 -2.55 -11.02 -11.64
CA GLY A 125 -1.46 -10.55 -10.80
C GLY A 125 -1.56 -9.09 -10.36
N VAL A 126 -0.51 -8.62 -9.73
CA VAL A 126 -0.32 -7.24 -9.30
C VAL A 126 0.87 -6.66 -10.05
N LEU A 127 0.62 -5.63 -10.84
CA LEU A 127 1.65 -4.92 -11.60
C LEU A 127 1.98 -3.59 -10.93
N LEU A 128 3.19 -3.45 -10.43
CA LEU A 128 3.75 -2.16 -10.07
C LEU A 128 4.38 -1.55 -11.34
N GLU A 129 3.70 -0.55 -11.94
CA GLU A 129 4.16 0.04 -13.22
C GLU A 129 5.55 0.66 -13.10
N LYS A 130 5.83 1.32 -11.98
CA LYS A 130 7.19 1.79 -11.69
C LYS A 130 8.12 0.57 -11.56
N GLY A 131 9.02 0.41 -12.51
CA GLY A 131 9.95 -0.72 -12.56
C GLY A 131 9.42 -1.94 -13.30
N ASN A 132 8.18 -1.93 -13.79
CA ASN A 132 7.54 -3.04 -14.51
C ASN A 132 7.61 -4.37 -13.75
N ILE A 133 7.26 -4.31 -12.45
CA ILE A 133 7.34 -5.46 -11.55
C ILE A 133 6.00 -6.16 -11.47
N LEU A 134 5.95 -7.43 -11.88
CA LEU A 134 4.74 -8.25 -11.83
C LEU A 134 4.86 -9.29 -10.72
N TYR A 135 3.86 -9.32 -9.84
CA TYR A 135 3.65 -10.37 -8.86
C TYR A 135 2.47 -11.22 -9.32
N ASP A 136 2.71 -12.48 -9.68
CA ASP A 136 1.70 -13.43 -10.17
C ASP A 136 1.48 -14.63 -9.24
N LYS A 137 2.27 -14.72 -8.16
CA LYS A 137 2.21 -15.78 -7.14
C LYS A 137 2.39 -15.18 -5.74
N TYR A 138 1.63 -15.75 -4.82
CA TYR A 138 1.72 -15.41 -3.39
C TYR A 138 2.92 -16.07 -2.72
#